data_24b9c30e1795b90929711e93f2cbfdc9
#
_entry.id   24b9c30e1795b90929711e93f2cbfdc9
#
_cell.length_a   1.000
_cell.length_b   1.000
_cell.length_c   1.000
_cell.angle_alpha   90.00
_cell.angle_beta   90.00
_cell.angle_gamma   90.00
#
_symmetry.space_group_name_H-M   'P 1'
#
loop_
_entity.id
_entity.type
_entity.pdbx_description
1 polymer ?
#
loop_
_entity_poly.entity_id
_entity_poly.type
_entity_poly.pdbx_seq_one_letter_code
_entity_poly.pdbx_strand_id
1 'polypeptide(L)'
;PRWILQGPGGRALTSEDFRGRFQLVAFGYVSCPDVCPTTLLEMQQVLSALGPAKAKQLQPIFISVDPRRDTLVVLGEYTRAFDNRILGLTGSADLVRRAATGFDVTYTVVREPGASPNAYTVDHTAGMFLVGPDGQLLARFGYSTPVPTLVERIERWLEADAR
;
A
#
# COMPACT_ATOMS: atom_id res chain seq x y z
N PRO A 1 -0.33 12.36 5.71
CA PRO A 1 -0.49 12.32 4.25
C PRO A 1 -1.97 12.35 3.84
N ARG A 2 -2.28 13.18 2.88
CA ARG A 2 -3.64 13.29 2.33
C ARG A 2 -3.66 12.82 0.88
N TRP A 3 -4.70 12.10 0.52
CA TRP A 3 -4.86 11.60 -0.83
C TRP A 3 -6.33 11.36 -1.17
N ILE A 4 -6.62 11.37 -2.47
CA ILE A 4 -7.91 10.98 -3.05
C ILE A 4 -7.60 9.99 -4.14
N LEU A 5 -8.16 8.79 -4.05
CA LEU A 5 -7.92 7.70 -5.00
C LEU A 5 -9.22 6.95 -5.27
N GLN A 6 -9.15 5.93 -6.12
CA GLN A 6 -10.29 5.06 -6.42
C GLN A 6 -10.00 3.66 -5.90
N GLY A 7 -11.01 3.04 -5.33
CA GLY A 7 -10.97 1.67 -4.87
C GLY A 7 -11.93 0.79 -5.66
N PRO A 8 -12.26 -0.39 -5.11
CA PRO A 8 -13.12 -1.37 -5.78
C PRO A 8 -14.42 -0.76 -6.28
N GLY A 9 -14.79 -1.11 -7.52
CA GLY A 9 -16.00 -0.59 -8.15
C GLY A 9 -15.92 0.85 -8.62
N GLY A 10 -14.75 1.48 -8.60
CA GLY A 10 -14.55 2.88 -8.98
C GLY A 10 -14.92 3.87 -7.89
N ARG A 11 -15.18 3.40 -6.69
CA ARG A 11 -15.56 4.24 -5.56
C ARG A 11 -14.41 5.19 -5.18
N ALA A 12 -14.72 6.47 -5.09
CA ALA A 12 -13.76 7.47 -4.62
C ALA A 12 -13.54 7.29 -3.12
N LEU A 13 -12.27 7.19 -2.73
CA LEU A 13 -11.85 7.06 -1.33
C LEU A 13 -10.82 8.12 -1.03
N THR A 14 -10.84 8.62 0.19
CA THR A 14 -9.87 9.60 0.67
C THR A 14 -9.18 9.10 1.93
N SER A 15 -8.05 9.69 2.26
CA SER A 15 -7.36 9.41 3.52
C SER A 15 -8.25 9.65 4.74
N GLU A 16 -9.23 10.56 4.64
CA GLU A 16 -10.17 10.85 5.71
C GLU A 16 -11.13 9.67 6.00
N ASP A 17 -11.41 8.83 5.00
CA ASP A 17 -12.30 7.68 5.17
C ASP A 17 -11.75 6.63 6.14
N PHE A 18 -10.46 6.68 6.43
CA PHE A 18 -9.79 5.73 7.32
C PHE A 18 -9.46 6.30 8.69
N ARG A 19 -9.99 7.48 9.02
CA ARG A 19 -9.85 8.05 10.37
C ARG A 19 -10.45 7.10 11.40
N GLY A 20 -9.77 6.95 12.52
CA GLY A 20 -10.15 6.01 13.58
C GLY A 20 -9.51 4.63 13.43
N ARG A 21 -8.82 4.35 12.32
CA ARG A 21 -8.06 3.12 12.10
C ARG A 21 -6.64 3.44 11.71
N PHE A 22 -5.72 2.53 12.03
CA PHE A 22 -4.37 2.59 11.50
C PHE A 22 -4.38 2.13 10.04
N GLN A 23 -3.46 2.65 9.25
CA GLN A 23 -3.25 2.23 7.86
C GLN A 23 -1.83 1.71 7.70
N LEU A 24 -1.68 0.56 7.06
CA LEU A 24 -0.38 0.05 6.62
C LEU A 24 -0.32 0.19 5.11
N VAL A 25 0.48 1.13 4.62
CA VAL A 25 0.47 1.56 3.22
C VAL A 25 1.74 1.14 2.51
N ALA A 26 1.60 0.62 1.30
CA ALA A 26 2.72 0.37 0.40
C ALA A 26 2.36 0.81 -1.02
N PHE A 27 3.38 1.18 -1.78
CA PHE A 27 3.25 1.56 -3.20
C PHE A 27 3.89 0.50 -4.07
N GLY A 28 3.32 0.23 -5.21
CA GLY A 28 3.84 -0.75 -6.15
C GLY A 28 2.98 -0.84 -7.40
N TYR A 29 3.08 -1.95 -8.11
CA TYR A 29 2.26 -2.21 -9.31
C TYR A 29 2.20 -3.72 -9.57
N VAL A 30 1.14 -4.16 -10.28
CA VAL A 30 0.85 -5.59 -10.45
C VAL A 30 1.96 -6.34 -11.19
N SER A 31 2.55 -5.72 -12.22
CA SER A 31 3.60 -6.34 -13.04
C SER A 31 4.99 -6.27 -12.42
N CYS A 32 5.12 -5.82 -11.17
CA CYS A 32 6.40 -5.78 -10.45
C CYS A 32 6.93 -7.21 -10.26
N PRO A 33 8.17 -7.52 -10.72
CA PRO A 33 8.64 -8.91 -10.72
C PRO A 33 8.94 -9.49 -9.33
N ASP A 34 9.48 -8.70 -8.40
CA ASP A 34 10.01 -9.24 -7.15
C ASP A 34 9.44 -8.59 -5.89
N VAL A 35 9.48 -7.25 -5.82
CA VAL A 35 9.27 -6.49 -4.57
C VAL A 35 7.81 -6.49 -4.14
N CYS A 36 6.89 -6.23 -5.07
CA CYS A 36 5.48 -6.06 -4.72
C CYS A 36 4.79 -7.34 -4.25
N PRO A 37 5.05 -8.53 -4.88
CA PRO A 37 4.52 -9.78 -4.34
C PRO A 37 5.01 -10.05 -2.93
N THR A 38 6.28 -9.78 -2.65
CA THR A 38 6.85 -9.93 -1.30
C THR A 38 6.16 -8.99 -0.31
N THR A 39 5.94 -7.75 -0.70
CA THR A 39 5.28 -6.75 0.14
C THR A 39 3.85 -7.17 0.52
N LEU A 40 3.07 -7.63 -0.44
CA LEU A 40 1.70 -8.09 -0.17
C LEU A 40 1.67 -9.34 0.70
N LEU A 41 2.60 -10.26 0.49
CA LEU A 41 2.74 -11.45 1.33
C LEU A 41 3.08 -11.04 2.77
N GLU A 42 3.98 -10.08 2.95
CA GLU A 42 4.33 -9.55 4.27
C GLU A 42 3.13 -8.88 4.94
N MET A 43 2.32 -8.13 4.22
CA MET A 43 1.08 -7.54 4.74
C MET A 43 0.14 -8.64 5.27
N GLN A 44 -0.04 -9.70 4.51
CA GLN A 44 -0.86 -10.84 4.91
C GLN A 44 -0.30 -11.49 6.17
N GLN A 45 1.01 -11.68 6.23
CA GLN A 45 1.67 -12.28 7.40
C GLN A 45 1.54 -11.40 8.65
N VAL A 46 1.63 -10.07 8.49
CA VAL A 46 1.42 -9.13 9.59
C VAL A 46 0.01 -9.27 10.16
N LEU A 47 -1.00 -9.28 9.29
CA LEU A 47 -2.40 -9.42 9.72
C LEU A 47 -2.64 -10.75 10.45
N SER A 48 -2.07 -11.85 9.95
CA SER A 48 -2.17 -13.16 10.60
C SER A 48 -1.53 -13.16 11.97
N ALA A 49 -0.35 -12.58 12.09
CA ALA A 49 0.39 -12.54 13.36
C ALA A 49 -0.27 -11.64 14.41
N LEU A 50 -0.94 -10.56 13.99
CA LEU A 50 -1.66 -9.68 14.90
C LEU A 50 -2.89 -10.36 15.52
N GLY A 51 -3.50 -11.29 14.80
CA GLY A 51 -4.75 -11.90 15.21
C GLY A 51 -5.98 -11.06 14.89
N PRO A 52 -7.20 -11.64 14.96
CA PRO A 52 -8.41 -10.98 14.46
C PRO A 52 -8.74 -9.64 15.11
N ALA A 53 -8.57 -9.52 16.41
CA ALA A 53 -8.92 -8.31 17.14
C ALA A 53 -8.04 -7.12 16.77
N LYS A 54 -6.72 -7.34 16.76
CA LYS A 54 -5.75 -6.29 16.41
C LYS A 54 -5.77 -5.99 14.91
N ALA A 55 -5.95 -7.01 14.08
CA ALA A 55 -6.01 -6.84 12.63
C ALA A 55 -7.16 -5.93 12.19
N LYS A 56 -8.27 -5.92 12.93
CA LYS A 56 -9.42 -5.03 12.65
C LYS A 56 -9.07 -3.55 12.81
N GLN A 57 -8.05 -3.24 13.60
CA GLN A 57 -7.60 -1.86 13.82
C GLN A 57 -6.66 -1.36 12.74
N LEU A 58 -6.24 -2.26 11.83
CA LEU A 58 -5.25 -1.96 10.79
C LEU A 58 -5.85 -2.20 9.41
N GLN A 59 -5.85 -1.18 8.57
CA GLN A 59 -6.25 -1.31 7.17
C GLN A 59 -4.99 -1.37 6.30
N PRO A 60 -4.69 -2.52 5.71
CA PRO A 60 -3.60 -2.60 4.73
C PRO A 60 -4.07 -2.01 3.40
N ILE A 61 -3.24 -1.16 2.81
CA ILE A 61 -3.52 -0.44 1.57
C ILE A 61 -2.35 -0.59 0.61
N PHE A 62 -2.64 -1.02 -0.60
CA PHE A 62 -1.66 -1.10 -1.68
C PHE A 62 -2.05 -0.10 -2.76
N ILE A 63 -1.20 0.91 -2.99
CA ILE A 63 -1.45 1.96 -3.98
C ILE A 63 -0.63 1.67 -5.23
N SER A 64 -1.30 1.49 -6.36
CA SER A 64 -0.61 1.28 -7.63
C SER A 64 -0.06 2.59 -8.17
N VAL A 65 1.22 2.57 -8.54
CA VAL A 65 1.89 3.69 -9.22
C VAL A 65 1.83 3.56 -10.75
N ASP A 66 1.05 2.60 -11.24
CA ASP A 66 0.91 2.32 -12.68
C ASP A 66 -0.56 2.27 -13.09
N PRO A 67 -1.29 3.40 -13.01
CA PRO A 67 -2.72 3.40 -13.33
C PRO A 67 -3.02 3.05 -14.77
N ARG A 68 -2.04 3.15 -15.66
CA ARG A 68 -2.22 2.81 -17.07
C ARG A 68 -2.45 1.31 -17.28
N ARG A 69 -1.68 0.44 -16.60
CA ARG A 69 -1.82 -1.03 -16.72
C ARG A 69 -2.69 -1.62 -15.63
N ASP A 70 -2.68 -1.03 -14.45
CA ASP A 70 -3.39 -1.55 -13.28
C ASP A 70 -4.80 -0.97 -13.21
N THR A 71 -5.73 -1.60 -13.92
CA THR A 71 -7.15 -1.27 -13.80
C THR A 71 -7.65 -1.66 -12.40
N LEU A 72 -8.77 -1.11 -11.99
CA LEU A 72 -9.36 -1.44 -10.69
C LEU A 72 -9.69 -2.93 -10.56
N VAL A 73 -10.14 -3.57 -11.65
CA VAL A 73 -10.42 -5.01 -11.67
C VAL A 73 -9.15 -5.83 -11.47
N VAL A 74 -8.11 -5.53 -12.25
CA VAL A 74 -6.80 -6.22 -12.16
C VAL A 74 -6.20 -6.04 -10.77
N LEU A 75 -6.20 -4.81 -10.26
CA LEU A 75 -5.64 -4.49 -8.95
C LEU A 75 -6.40 -5.20 -7.82
N GLY A 76 -7.72 -5.21 -7.89
CA GLY A 76 -8.56 -5.89 -6.89
C GLY A 76 -8.34 -7.40 -6.88
N GLU A 77 -8.24 -8.04 -8.04
CA GLU A 77 -7.92 -9.46 -8.14
C GLU A 77 -6.55 -9.77 -7.55
N TYR A 78 -5.57 -8.92 -7.84
CA TYR A 78 -4.21 -9.10 -7.36
C TYR A 78 -4.13 -9.01 -5.83
N THR A 79 -4.71 -7.98 -5.23
CA THR A 79 -4.67 -7.83 -3.77
C THR A 79 -5.45 -8.92 -3.05
N ARG A 80 -6.62 -9.33 -3.58
CA ARG A 80 -7.42 -10.40 -2.98
C ARG A 80 -6.74 -11.77 -3.05
N ALA A 81 -5.88 -11.99 -4.04
CA ALA A 81 -5.12 -13.23 -4.12
C ALA A 81 -4.19 -13.43 -2.92
N PHE A 82 -3.74 -12.35 -2.30
CA PHE A 82 -2.92 -12.41 -1.08
C PHE A 82 -3.78 -12.39 0.18
N ASP A 83 -4.74 -11.48 0.27
CA ASP A 83 -5.64 -11.37 1.42
C ASP A 83 -6.81 -10.46 1.07
N ASN A 84 -8.03 -10.85 1.43
CA ASN A 84 -9.25 -10.07 1.15
C ASN A 84 -9.26 -8.71 1.86
N ARG A 85 -8.49 -8.56 2.91
CA ARG A 85 -8.43 -7.34 3.71
C ARG A 85 -7.53 -6.27 3.10
N ILE A 86 -6.66 -6.64 2.15
CA ILE A 86 -5.80 -5.68 1.47
C ILE A 86 -6.62 -4.90 0.45
N LEU A 87 -6.61 -3.59 0.59
CA LEU A 87 -7.34 -2.69 -0.28
C LEU A 87 -6.41 -2.15 -1.37
N GLY A 88 -6.72 -2.44 -2.62
CA GLY A 88 -5.97 -1.92 -3.77
C GLY A 88 -6.57 -0.59 -4.24
N LEU A 89 -5.76 0.44 -4.29
CA LEU A 89 -6.16 1.78 -4.72
C LEU A 89 -5.31 2.27 -5.89
N THR A 90 -5.93 3.05 -6.77
CA THR A 90 -5.25 3.75 -7.84
C THR A 90 -6.06 4.99 -8.21
N GLY A 91 -5.79 5.60 -9.34
CA GLY A 91 -6.52 6.78 -9.78
C GLY A 91 -5.88 7.37 -11.02
N SER A 92 -6.15 8.65 -11.31
CA SER A 92 -5.45 9.34 -12.37
C SER A 92 -3.95 9.43 -12.06
N ALA A 93 -3.13 9.61 -13.08
CA ALA A 93 -1.69 9.77 -12.90
C ALA A 93 -1.36 10.90 -11.92
N ASP A 94 -2.10 11.99 -11.97
CA ASP A 94 -1.89 13.14 -11.08
C ASP A 94 -2.26 12.82 -9.63
N LEU A 95 -3.38 12.17 -9.40
CA LEU A 95 -3.81 11.80 -8.04
C LEU A 95 -2.88 10.78 -7.41
N VAL A 96 -2.38 9.83 -8.19
CA VAL A 96 -1.39 8.85 -7.70
C VAL A 96 -0.09 9.55 -7.32
N ARG A 97 0.36 10.50 -8.14
CA ARG A 97 1.58 11.26 -7.85
C ARG A 97 1.44 12.11 -6.59
N ARG A 98 0.29 12.71 -6.38
CA ARG A 98 0.02 13.49 -5.16
C ARG A 98 0.03 12.60 -3.92
N ALA A 99 -0.55 11.41 -4.01
CA ALA A 99 -0.50 10.43 -2.91
C ALA A 99 0.94 10.05 -2.59
N ALA A 100 1.72 9.71 -3.61
CA ALA A 100 3.14 9.35 -3.45
C ALA A 100 3.94 10.49 -2.80
N THR A 101 3.75 11.72 -3.26
CA THR A 101 4.42 12.90 -2.71
C THR A 101 4.13 13.06 -1.21
N GLY A 102 2.90 12.81 -0.79
CA GLY A 102 2.52 12.88 0.62
C GLY A 102 3.26 11.89 1.51
N PHE A 103 3.80 10.82 0.95
CA PHE A 103 4.61 9.82 1.65
C PHE A 103 6.12 9.95 1.34
N ASP A 104 6.53 10.94 0.56
CA ASP A 104 7.89 11.05 0.03
C ASP A 104 8.30 9.85 -0.81
N VAL A 105 7.36 9.26 -1.51
CA VAL A 105 7.60 8.15 -2.43
C VAL A 105 7.87 8.71 -3.82
N THR A 106 8.93 8.22 -4.46
CA THR A 106 9.26 8.54 -5.85
C THR A 106 9.10 7.31 -6.72
N TYR A 107 8.74 7.52 -7.98
CA TYR A 107 8.66 6.45 -8.96
C TYR A 107 8.92 6.97 -10.37
N THR A 108 9.48 6.11 -11.22
CA THR A 108 9.85 6.46 -12.60
C THR A 108 9.60 5.27 -13.51
N VAL A 109 8.98 5.51 -14.65
CA VAL A 109 8.80 4.49 -15.69
C VAL A 109 10.15 4.23 -16.37
N VAL A 110 10.55 2.95 -16.45
CA VAL A 110 11.79 2.51 -17.08
C VAL A 110 11.46 1.68 -18.31
N ARG A 111 11.92 2.11 -19.49
CA ARG A 111 11.71 1.42 -20.76
C ARG A 111 13.02 0.96 -21.32
N GLU A 112 13.07 -0.33 -21.72
CA GLU A 112 14.21 -0.85 -22.44
C GLU A 112 14.14 -0.41 -23.92
N PRO A 113 15.26 -0.03 -24.55
CA PRO A 113 15.27 0.31 -25.97
C PRO A 113 14.72 -0.82 -26.82
N GLY A 114 13.80 -0.49 -27.73
CA GLY A 114 13.20 -1.48 -28.63
C GLY A 114 12.08 -2.32 -28.03
N ALA A 115 11.75 -2.15 -26.75
CA ALA A 115 10.63 -2.86 -26.13
C ALA A 115 9.28 -2.32 -26.61
N SER A 116 8.23 -3.16 -26.53
CA SER A 116 6.88 -2.71 -26.87
C SER A 116 6.41 -1.63 -25.88
N PRO A 117 5.42 -0.78 -26.26
CA PRO A 117 4.98 0.33 -25.41
C PRO A 117 4.48 -0.07 -24.02
N ASN A 118 4.01 -1.31 -23.85
CA ASN A 118 3.50 -1.81 -22.57
C ASN A 118 4.51 -2.69 -21.82
N ALA A 119 5.70 -2.92 -22.39
CA ALA A 119 6.75 -3.70 -21.75
C ALA A 119 7.73 -2.77 -21.02
N TYR A 120 7.27 -2.21 -19.91
CA TYR A 120 8.09 -1.32 -19.08
C TYR A 120 8.00 -1.75 -17.60
N THR A 121 8.99 -1.32 -16.83
CA THR A 121 8.98 -1.45 -15.37
C THR A 121 8.81 -0.06 -14.75
N VAL A 122 8.44 -0.04 -13.48
CA VAL A 122 8.33 1.22 -12.72
C VAL A 122 9.25 1.10 -11.51
N ASP A 123 10.30 1.89 -11.49
CA ASP A 123 11.15 2.01 -10.31
C ASP A 123 10.42 2.86 -9.29
N HIS A 124 10.32 2.38 -8.05
CA HIS A 124 9.65 3.09 -6.98
C HIS A 124 10.31 2.84 -5.63
N THR A 125 10.08 3.78 -4.70
CA THR A 125 10.52 3.62 -3.32
C THR A 125 9.81 2.41 -2.73
N ALA A 126 10.58 1.48 -2.17
CA ALA A 126 10.05 0.27 -1.53
C ALA A 126 9.88 0.48 -0.02
N GLY A 127 9.12 -0.42 0.61
CA GLY A 127 8.87 -0.40 2.04
C GLY A 127 7.41 -0.14 2.36
N MET A 128 7.13 0.05 3.64
CA MET A 128 5.78 0.28 4.13
C MET A 128 5.72 1.51 5.03
N PHE A 129 4.53 2.05 5.18
CA PHE A 129 4.28 3.23 6.01
C PHE A 129 3.13 2.93 6.96
N LEU A 130 3.28 3.31 8.23
CA LEU A 130 2.21 3.21 9.21
C LEU A 130 1.62 4.59 9.46
N VAL A 131 0.32 4.72 9.24
CA VAL A 131 -0.43 5.95 9.48
C VAL A 131 -1.38 5.70 10.65
N GLY A 132 -1.46 6.65 11.58
CA GLY A 132 -2.31 6.54 12.76
C GLY A 132 -3.77 6.91 12.52
N PRO A 133 -4.63 6.68 13.52
CA PRO A 133 -6.06 6.99 13.41
C PRO A 133 -6.36 8.47 13.16
N ASP A 134 -5.45 9.36 13.53
CA ASP A 134 -5.56 10.80 13.28
C ASP A 134 -4.99 11.22 11.90
N GLY A 135 -4.51 10.27 11.10
CA GLY A 135 -3.95 10.53 9.79
C GLY A 135 -2.48 10.92 9.78
N GLN A 136 -1.79 10.90 10.92
CA GLN A 136 -0.36 11.21 10.98
C GLN A 136 0.49 10.02 10.58
N LEU A 137 1.56 10.29 9.84
CA LEU A 137 2.56 9.27 9.51
C LEU A 137 3.37 8.95 10.77
N LEU A 138 3.26 7.71 11.25
CA LEU A 138 3.87 7.28 12.51
C LEU A 138 5.22 6.59 12.30
N ALA A 139 5.38 5.83 11.23
CA ALA A 139 6.58 5.05 11.00
C ALA A 139 6.80 4.76 9.52
N ARG A 140 8.07 4.63 9.17
CA ARG A 140 8.52 4.17 7.85
C ARG A 140 9.32 2.90 8.07
N PHE A 141 8.96 1.84 7.34
CA PHE A 141 9.66 0.56 7.39
C PHE A 141 10.37 0.32 6.08
N GLY A 142 11.67 0.11 6.13
CA GLY A 142 12.45 -0.21 4.93
C GLY A 142 12.03 -1.55 4.33
N TYR A 143 12.31 -1.73 3.04
CA TYR A 143 11.94 -2.93 2.28
C TYR A 143 12.36 -4.24 2.96
N SER A 144 13.53 -4.28 3.56
CA SER A 144 14.08 -5.50 4.15
C SER A 144 13.72 -5.69 5.64
N THR A 145 12.79 -4.92 6.17
CA THR A 145 12.37 -5.07 7.57
C THR A 145 11.71 -6.43 7.78
N PRO A 146 12.22 -7.27 8.69
CA PRO A 146 11.62 -8.59 8.94
C PRO A 146 10.19 -8.49 9.46
N VAL A 147 9.34 -9.44 9.08
CA VAL A 147 7.94 -9.47 9.53
C VAL A 147 7.80 -9.45 11.06
N PRO A 148 8.58 -10.21 11.85
CA PRO A 148 8.48 -10.10 13.31
C PRO A 148 8.72 -8.69 13.84
N THR A 149 9.65 -7.96 13.24
CA THR A 149 9.93 -6.57 13.60
C THR A 149 8.76 -5.66 13.24
N LEU A 150 8.17 -5.85 12.05
CA LEU A 150 6.96 -5.11 11.63
C LEU A 150 5.83 -5.32 12.63
N VAL A 151 5.56 -6.57 12.98
CA VAL A 151 4.49 -6.93 13.92
C VAL A 151 4.73 -6.28 15.27
N GLU A 152 5.92 -6.40 15.84
CA GLU A 152 6.26 -5.82 17.13
C GLU A 152 6.05 -4.30 17.15
N ARG A 153 6.56 -3.61 16.13
CA ARG A 153 6.46 -2.15 16.07
C ARG A 153 5.03 -1.68 15.86
N ILE A 154 4.27 -2.38 15.03
CA ILE A 154 2.86 -2.07 14.81
C ILE A 154 2.06 -2.31 16.09
N GLU A 155 2.28 -3.44 16.78
CA GLU A 155 1.61 -3.75 18.04
C GLU A 155 1.84 -2.67 19.10
N ARG A 156 3.05 -2.14 19.19
CA ARG A 156 3.36 -1.06 20.12
C ARG A 156 2.49 0.17 19.88
N TRP A 157 2.29 0.54 18.62
CA TRP A 157 1.43 1.67 18.28
C TRP A 157 -0.04 1.39 18.57
N LEU A 158 -0.52 0.18 18.25
CA LEU A 158 -1.90 -0.21 18.55
C LEU A 158 -2.17 -0.19 20.06
N GLU A 159 -1.25 -0.69 20.86
CA GLU A 159 -1.36 -0.70 22.31
C GLU A 159 -1.29 0.70 22.91
N ALA A 160 -0.43 1.55 22.38
CA ALA A 160 -0.32 2.95 22.83
C ALA A 160 -1.61 3.72 22.56
N ASP A 161 -2.26 3.48 21.41
CA ASP A 161 -3.53 4.13 21.07
C ASP A 161 -4.69 3.66 21.97
N ALA A 162 -4.65 2.40 22.42
CA ALA A 162 -5.68 1.84 23.28
C ALA A 162 -5.68 2.42 24.71
N ARG A 163 -4.64 3.15 25.08
CA ARG A 163 -4.54 3.84 26.39
C ARG A 163 -5.22 5.23 26.33
#